data_b9607abd97a73aec31fc75dae52aa29f
#
_entry.id   b9607abd97a73aec31fc75dae52aa29f
#
_cell.length_a   1.000
_cell.length_b   1.000
_cell.length_c   1.000
_cell.angle_alpha   90.00
_cell.angle_beta   90.00
_cell.angle_gamma   90.00
#
_symmetry.space_group_name_H-M   'P 1'
#
loop_
_entity.id
_entity.type
_entity.pdbx_description
1 polymer ?
#
loop_
_entity_poly.entity_id
_entity_poly.type
_entity_poly.pdbx_seq_one_letter_code
_entity_poly.pdbx_strand_id
1 'polypeptide(L)'
;MRRLLNFFLLLLPGMLVSACGGEPSTEPAEAPAQVATQSDTTLDTGLSAIAAEGIEKHLRFLADDARQGRMTGSLEYDAAAAYVAEQLASMGLEPGGEDDGWFQAVPLLSRTLDEDSATLVFHQDGQANAQRFKEDFVMGGDYVRPKTEVTAEVVFAGFGVHAPELGYSDYDGVDVDGKIVALFGGAPATFPHNERAYYSSSLAKSEEAVSRGAIGLISLRSRVDQQRYSWKRITQFATGQPGMTWINLSGRAANYFPELRGGAIVNVPSAEDLFSRSPISFEDALDAADAGTPMSTPLGVEATLARETEHESISSPNVVGILRGSDPDLADEYVVFTAHLDHVGVGEAVNGDTIYNGMYDNAMGSSILIETARAFVSMPEAPKRSIIFIALTGEERGLIGSDYFAHYPTVPSGSMVANINLDMPLFLYPLADMIAFGAEHSSLGPVVEAAIAEEGFALLPDPMPQETIFIRSDQYSFVRQGVPAVFLVAGYTSSDPEINGQALWQGFLQKHYHQPDDDLNQPVHWPSAERFTRANVRIGYAVAEEAQRPTWNEGDFFGEKFAR
;
A
#
# COMPACT_ATOMS: atom_id res chain seq x y z
N MET A 1 -26.00 -27.33 42.82
CA MET A 1 -25.34 -27.28 44.14
C MET A 1 -24.54 -25.99 44.14
N ARG A 2 -25.02 -24.91 44.57
CA ARG A 2 -25.13 -24.21 45.88
C ARG A 2 -23.81 -24.23 46.66
N ARG A 3 -23.17 -23.06 46.79
CA ARG A 3 -22.74 -22.31 48.00
C ARG A 3 -21.79 -21.17 47.55
N LEU A 4 -22.20 -19.91 47.73
CA LEU A 4 -22.22 -18.97 48.88
C LEU A 4 -20.84 -18.41 49.20
N LEU A 5 -20.66 -17.12 48.90
CA LEU A 5 -20.66 -15.91 49.77
C LEU A 5 -19.56 -15.91 50.84
N ASN A 6 -18.72 -14.88 50.83
CA ASN A 6 -18.51 -14.09 52.04
C ASN A 6 -17.96 -12.67 51.75
N PHE A 7 -18.68 -11.70 52.28
CA PHE A 7 -18.42 -10.28 52.52
C PHE A 7 -17.34 -10.12 53.60
N PHE A 8 -16.48 -9.10 53.47
CA PHE A 8 -15.89 -8.43 54.62
C PHE A 8 -15.92 -6.91 54.45
N LEU A 9 -16.75 -6.30 55.28
CA LEU A 9 -16.86 -4.87 55.57
C LEU A 9 -15.89 -4.56 56.73
N LEU A 10 -15.13 -3.48 56.64
CA LEU A 10 -14.49 -2.90 57.83
C LEU A 10 -14.62 -1.37 57.84
N LEU A 11 -15.22 -0.94 58.96
CA LEU A 11 -15.61 0.41 59.35
C LEU A 11 -14.42 1.27 59.83
N LEU A 12 -14.63 2.58 59.66
CA LEU A 12 -13.88 3.74 60.19
C LEU A 12 -13.66 3.71 61.73
N PRO A 13 -12.75 4.62 62.22
CA PRO A 13 -13.36 5.76 62.91
C PRO A 13 -12.77 7.13 62.57
N GLY A 14 -13.57 8.15 62.71
CA GLY A 14 -13.27 9.55 62.52
C GLY A 14 -12.57 10.20 63.69
N MET A 15 -11.93 11.36 63.42
CA MET A 15 -11.60 12.38 64.42
C MET A 15 -12.05 13.75 63.92
N LEU A 16 -12.94 14.35 64.67
CA LEU A 16 -13.30 15.76 64.64
C LEU A 16 -12.16 16.59 65.29
N VAL A 17 -11.72 17.62 64.62
CA VAL A 17 -11.10 18.77 65.25
C VAL A 17 -11.75 20.03 64.73
N SER A 18 -12.36 20.77 65.64
CA SER A 18 -12.96 22.10 65.46
C SER A 18 -11.92 23.15 65.73
N ALA A 19 -11.77 24.14 64.86
CA ALA A 19 -11.20 25.43 65.22
C ALA A 19 -11.66 26.54 64.27
N CYS A 20 -11.95 27.65 64.84
CA CYS A 20 -12.63 28.87 64.38
C CYS A 20 -11.88 29.69 63.31
N GLY A 21 -12.66 30.33 62.45
CA GLY A 21 -12.69 31.79 62.27
C GLY A 21 -11.72 32.39 61.27
N GLY A 22 -12.24 32.97 60.22
CA GLY A 22 -11.59 33.95 59.38
C GLY A 22 -12.03 33.86 57.93
N GLU A 23 -13.08 34.61 57.55
CA GLU A 23 -13.42 34.83 56.15
C GLU A 23 -12.35 35.73 55.48
N PRO A 24 -11.83 35.34 54.32
CA PRO A 24 -11.31 36.28 53.33
C PRO A 24 -12.31 36.35 52.16
N SER A 25 -12.67 37.61 51.81
CA SER A 25 -13.40 37.96 50.61
C SER A 25 -12.72 37.37 49.36
N THR A 26 -13.40 36.50 48.65
CA THR A 26 -13.01 36.04 47.33
C THR A 26 -13.69 36.92 46.29
N GLU A 27 -12.91 37.83 45.66
CA GLU A 27 -13.23 38.30 44.33
C GLU A 27 -13.29 37.10 43.37
N PRO A 28 -14.23 37.05 42.41
CA PRO A 28 -14.25 35.96 41.43
C PRO A 28 -13.01 36.08 40.55
N ALA A 29 -12.16 35.06 40.55
CA ALA A 29 -11.09 34.92 39.58
C ALA A 29 -11.71 34.97 38.17
N GLU A 30 -11.34 35.95 37.35
CA GLU A 30 -11.59 35.93 35.93
C GLU A 30 -11.05 34.63 35.35
N ALA A 31 -11.92 33.88 34.66
CA ALA A 31 -11.49 32.72 33.86
C ALA A 31 -10.44 33.21 32.85
N PRO A 32 -9.33 32.48 32.66
CA PRO A 32 -8.36 32.85 31.65
C PRO A 32 -9.07 32.90 30.30
N ALA A 33 -9.06 34.08 29.65
CA ALA A 33 -9.49 34.22 28.29
C ALA A 33 -8.73 33.19 27.44
N GLN A 34 -9.42 32.27 26.80
CA GLN A 34 -8.85 31.43 25.77
C GLN A 34 -8.32 32.37 24.70
N VAL A 35 -7.02 32.49 24.61
CA VAL A 35 -6.34 33.09 23.47
C VAL A 35 -6.53 32.06 22.35
N ALA A 36 -7.55 32.27 21.51
CA ALA A 36 -7.62 31.60 20.22
C ALA A 36 -6.31 31.93 19.50
N THR A 37 -5.48 30.94 19.27
CA THR A 37 -4.19 31.14 18.61
C THR A 37 -4.46 31.43 17.13
N GLN A 38 -3.64 32.28 16.51
CA GLN A 38 -3.76 32.65 15.09
C GLN A 38 -3.73 31.40 14.18
N SER A 39 -3.15 30.29 14.65
CA SER A 39 -3.11 29.01 13.96
C SER A 39 -4.50 28.36 13.79
N ASP A 40 -5.42 28.48 14.76
CA ASP A 40 -6.75 27.88 14.68
C ASP A 40 -7.58 28.51 13.54
N THR A 41 -7.51 29.83 13.40
CA THR A 41 -8.23 30.57 12.33
C THR A 41 -7.65 30.30 10.93
N THR A 42 -6.36 30.03 10.81
CA THR A 42 -5.69 29.71 9.56
C THR A 42 -6.15 28.34 9.05
N LEU A 43 -6.08 27.32 9.88
CA LEU A 43 -6.54 25.97 9.55
C LEU A 43 -8.04 25.96 9.22
N ASP A 44 -8.89 26.61 10.03
CA ASP A 44 -10.34 26.67 9.83
C ASP A 44 -10.70 27.29 8.47
N THR A 45 -9.96 28.29 8.00
CA THR A 45 -10.15 28.88 6.67
C THR A 45 -9.88 27.85 5.58
N GLY A 46 -8.77 27.10 5.67
CA GLY A 46 -8.44 26.03 4.73
C GLY A 46 -9.50 24.92 4.72
N LEU A 47 -9.91 24.46 5.91
CA LEU A 47 -10.93 23.41 6.04
C LEU A 47 -12.29 23.82 5.45
N SER A 48 -12.63 25.10 5.55
CA SER A 48 -13.89 25.65 5.01
C SER A 48 -13.90 25.73 3.48
N ALA A 49 -12.75 25.63 2.82
CA ALA A 49 -12.65 25.58 1.37
C ALA A 49 -12.96 24.21 0.77
N ILE A 50 -13.00 23.15 1.59
CA ILE A 50 -13.31 21.79 1.17
C ILE A 50 -14.81 21.66 0.98
N ALA A 51 -15.22 21.24 -0.23
CA ALA A 51 -16.62 21.03 -0.59
C ALA A 51 -16.79 19.76 -1.45
N ALA A 52 -17.90 19.07 -1.25
CA ALA A 52 -18.26 17.88 -2.02
C ALA A 52 -18.24 18.12 -3.53
N GLU A 53 -18.75 19.27 -3.96
CA GLU A 53 -18.81 19.66 -5.37
C GLU A 53 -17.42 19.77 -6.02
N GLY A 54 -16.40 20.17 -5.24
CA GLY A 54 -15.01 20.20 -5.69
C GLY A 54 -14.50 18.78 -5.95
N ILE A 55 -14.66 17.90 -4.97
CA ILE A 55 -14.26 16.47 -5.09
C ILE A 55 -15.01 15.82 -6.26
N GLU A 56 -16.33 15.99 -6.35
CA GLU A 56 -17.17 15.43 -7.41
C GLU A 56 -16.74 15.90 -8.81
N LYS A 57 -16.40 17.19 -8.96
CA LYS A 57 -15.92 17.74 -10.24
C LYS A 57 -14.69 17.01 -10.75
N HIS A 58 -13.69 16.79 -9.88
CA HIS A 58 -12.45 16.12 -10.24
C HIS A 58 -12.69 14.62 -10.48
N LEU A 59 -13.49 13.98 -9.63
CA LEU A 59 -13.87 12.58 -9.76
C LEU A 59 -14.55 12.30 -11.11
N ARG A 60 -15.53 13.12 -11.51
CA ARG A 60 -16.23 12.97 -12.80
C ARG A 60 -15.30 13.12 -13.99
N PHE A 61 -14.27 13.95 -13.91
CA PHE A 61 -13.28 14.04 -14.99
C PHE A 61 -12.38 12.82 -15.04
N LEU A 62 -11.87 12.39 -13.89
CA LEU A 62 -10.86 11.33 -13.80
C LEU A 62 -11.46 9.94 -14.06
N ALA A 63 -12.69 9.67 -13.59
CA ALA A 63 -13.36 8.38 -13.77
C ALA A 63 -14.26 8.30 -15.02
N ASP A 64 -14.24 9.31 -15.89
CA ASP A 64 -15.01 9.32 -17.15
C ASP A 64 -14.45 8.30 -18.15
N ASP A 65 -15.33 7.65 -18.92
CA ASP A 65 -14.98 6.67 -19.97
C ASP A 65 -13.95 7.23 -20.97
N ALA A 66 -13.96 8.55 -21.22
CA ALA A 66 -12.96 9.19 -22.06
C ALA A 66 -11.53 9.09 -21.52
N ARG A 67 -11.36 8.70 -20.24
CA ARG A 67 -10.04 8.42 -19.64
C ARG A 67 -9.64 6.95 -19.76
N GLN A 68 -10.50 6.09 -20.30
CA GLN A 68 -10.27 4.67 -20.58
C GLN A 68 -9.49 3.94 -19.46
N GLY A 69 -9.83 4.26 -18.20
CA GLY A 69 -9.19 3.66 -17.03
C GLY A 69 -7.71 4.05 -16.82
N ARG A 70 -7.23 5.12 -17.42
CA ARG A 70 -5.94 5.79 -17.11
C ARG A 70 -4.73 4.85 -16.97
N MET A 71 -4.60 3.86 -17.87
CA MET A 71 -3.49 2.91 -17.80
C MET A 71 -2.13 3.65 -17.87
N THR A 72 -1.22 3.29 -17.00
CA THR A 72 0.16 3.78 -16.98
C THR A 72 0.78 3.79 -18.38
N GLY A 73 1.31 4.96 -18.81
CA GLY A 73 1.93 5.15 -20.11
C GLY A 73 0.96 5.30 -21.29
N SER A 74 -0.35 5.37 -21.05
CA SER A 74 -1.35 5.66 -22.10
C SER A 74 -1.54 7.16 -22.30
N LEU A 75 -2.08 7.55 -23.46
CA LEU A 75 -2.46 8.94 -23.74
C LEU A 75 -3.57 9.44 -22.80
N GLU A 76 -4.43 8.56 -22.35
CA GLU A 76 -5.50 8.85 -21.42
C GLU A 76 -4.99 9.11 -20.01
N TYR A 77 -3.91 8.41 -19.61
CA TYR A 77 -3.15 8.73 -18.40
C TYR A 77 -2.50 10.12 -18.52
N ASP A 78 -1.83 10.40 -19.63
CA ASP A 78 -1.18 11.70 -19.86
C ASP A 78 -2.22 12.84 -19.80
N ALA A 79 -3.42 12.63 -20.32
CA ALA A 79 -4.52 13.60 -20.23
C ALA A 79 -5.01 13.80 -18.78
N ALA A 80 -5.04 12.74 -17.97
CA ALA A 80 -5.35 12.84 -16.55
C ALA A 80 -4.24 13.58 -15.78
N ALA A 81 -2.97 13.27 -16.06
CA ALA A 81 -1.80 13.93 -15.47
C ALA A 81 -1.77 15.42 -15.82
N ALA A 82 -2.03 15.78 -17.09
CA ALA A 82 -2.13 17.18 -17.51
C ALA A 82 -3.26 17.93 -16.79
N TYR A 83 -4.41 17.27 -16.58
CA TYR A 83 -5.52 17.84 -15.82
C TYR A 83 -5.13 18.13 -14.36
N VAL A 84 -4.47 17.19 -13.68
CA VAL A 84 -4.01 17.40 -12.30
C VAL A 84 -3.03 18.55 -12.24
N ALA A 85 -2.03 18.59 -13.12
CA ALA A 85 -1.05 19.68 -13.20
C ALA A 85 -1.74 21.05 -13.42
N GLU A 86 -2.74 21.12 -14.31
CA GLU A 86 -3.53 22.34 -14.54
C GLU A 86 -4.30 22.78 -13.29
N GLN A 87 -4.91 21.83 -12.54
CA GLN A 87 -5.61 22.16 -11.31
C GLN A 87 -4.64 22.74 -10.26
N LEU A 88 -3.49 22.08 -10.03
CA LEU A 88 -2.47 22.55 -9.09
C LEU A 88 -1.92 23.94 -9.51
N ALA A 89 -1.60 24.12 -10.79
CA ALA A 89 -1.15 25.40 -11.32
C ALA A 89 -2.20 26.52 -11.15
N SER A 90 -3.48 26.24 -11.41
CA SER A 90 -4.56 27.22 -11.28
C SER A 90 -4.77 27.71 -9.85
N MET A 91 -4.34 26.94 -8.87
CA MET A 91 -4.37 27.28 -7.45
C MET A 91 -3.14 28.08 -7.00
N GLY A 92 -2.12 28.23 -7.85
CA GLY A 92 -0.92 29.00 -7.56
C GLY A 92 0.18 28.21 -6.83
N LEU A 93 0.14 26.88 -6.85
CA LEU A 93 1.27 26.08 -6.40
C LEU A 93 2.47 26.29 -7.34
N GLU A 94 3.66 25.99 -6.82
CA GLU A 94 4.88 25.95 -7.62
C GLU A 94 5.02 24.57 -8.31
N PRO A 95 5.56 24.52 -9.54
CA PRO A 95 5.92 23.26 -10.17
C PRO A 95 7.04 22.59 -9.38
N GLY A 96 6.86 21.31 -9.06
CA GLY A 96 7.79 20.52 -8.26
C GLY A 96 8.43 19.35 -9.02
N GLY A 97 8.21 19.25 -10.32
CA GLY A 97 8.78 18.20 -11.17
C GLY A 97 10.18 18.53 -11.70
N GLU A 98 10.57 17.87 -12.78
CA GLU A 98 11.88 18.07 -13.41
C GLU A 98 11.89 19.36 -14.27
N ASP A 99 13.07 19.96 -14.45
CA ASP A 99 13.30 21.14 -15.29
C ASP A 99 12.32 22.31 -14.99
N ASP A 100 12.04 22.56 -13.72
CA ASP A 100 11.06 23.55 -13.24
C ASP A 100 9.63 23.32 -13.80
N GLY A 101 9.32 22.08 -14.21
CA GLY A 101 8.02 21.65 -14.72
C GLY A 101 7.14 20.98 -13.65
N TRP A 102 5.96 20.53 -14.08
CA TRP A 102 4.99 19.82 -13.23
C TRP A 102 5.22 18.31 -13.19
N PHE A 103 6.04 17.77 -14.08
CA PHE A 103 6.17 16.35 -14.30
C PHE A 103 7.56 15.85 -13.90
N GLN A 104 7.58 14.70 -13.22
CA GLN A 104 8.77 13.87 -13.10
C GLN A 104 8.57 12.69 -14.06
N ALA A 105 9.40 12.60 -15.09
CA ALA A 105 9.34 11.51 -16.06
C ALA A 105 9.84 10.21 -15.43
N VAL A 106 8.96 9.20 -15.30
CA VAL A 106 9.36 7.87 -14.83
C VAL A 106 9.69 7.00 -16.05
N PRO A 107 10.96 6.65 -16.26
CA PRO A 107 11.35 5.79 -17.38
C PRO A 107 10.96 4.34 -17.06
N LEU A 108 10.19 3.72 -17.95
CA LEU A 108 9.60 2.39 -17.76
C LEU A 108 10.11 1.41 -18.82
N LEU A 109 10.27 0.17 -18.40
CA LEU A 109 10.41 -0.99 -19.26
C LEU A 109 9.17 -1.86 -19.15
N SER A 110 8.42 -1.93 -20.23
CA SER A 110 7.30 -2.84 -20.40
C SER A 110 7.77 -4.18 -20.96
N ARG A 111 7.18 -5.28 -20.51
CA ARG A 111 7.47 -6.64 -20.96
C ARG A 111 6.19 -7.38 -21.29
N THR A 112 6.14 -7.97 -22.48
CA THR A 112 5.03 -8.83 -22.90
C THR A 112 5.57 -10.23 -23.14
N LEU A 113 4.95 -11.21 -22.48
CA LEU A 113 5.27 -12.62 -22.69
C LEU A 113 4.73 -13.07 -24.04
N ASP A 114 5.56 -13.73 -24.86
CA ASP A 114 5.04 -14.58 -25.92
C ASP A 114 4.46 -15.85 -25.28
N GLU A 115 3.14 -15.92 -25.20
CA GLU A 115 2.41 -17.00 -24.52
C GLU A 115 2.68 -18.38 -25.11
N ASP A 116 2.91 -18.48 -26.44
CA ASP A 116 3.22 -19.74 -27.11
C ASP A 116 4.62 -20.27 -26.73
N SER A 117 5.48 -19.40 -26.22
CA SER A 117 6.82 -19.75 -25.75
C SER A 117 6.86 -20.22 -24.29
N ALA A 118 5.78 -19.95 -23.52
CA ALA A 118 5.74 -20.23 -22.09
C ALA A 118 5.86 -21.75 -21.81
N THR A 119 6.93 -22.13 -21.14
CA THR A 119 7.25 -23.53 -20.91
C THR A 119 7.54 -23.78 -19.43
N LEU A 120 6.89 -24.80 -18.87
CA LEU A 120 7.22 -25.42 -17.59
C LEU A 120 7.18 -26.94 -17.76
N VAL A 121 8.29 -27.61 -17.52
CA VAL A 121 8.40 -29.07 -17.64
C VAL A 121 9.03 -29.63 -16.37
N PHE A 122 8.41 -30.60 -15.76
CA PHE A 122 9.00 -31.37 -14.65
C PHE A 122 9.67 -32.64 -15.20
N HIS A 123 10.92 -32.85 -14.81
CA HIS A 123 11.73 -34.02 -15.20
C HIS A 123 11.88 -34.94 -14.00
N GLN A 124 11.37 -36.16 -14.13
CA GLN A 124 11.38 -37.17 -13.06
C GLN A 124 11.68 -38.56 -13.67
N ASP A 125 12.62 -39.30 -13.11
CA ASP A 125 12.96 -40.66 -13.53
C ASP A 125 13.19 -40.81 -15.07
N GLY A 126 13.75 -39.79 -15.71
CA GLY A 126 13.98 -39.73 -17.16
C GLY A 126 12.70 -39.49 -18.00
N GLN A 127 11.59 -39.16 -17.36
CA GLN A 127 10.35 -38.74 -18.02
C GLN A 127 10.19 -37.23 -17.90
N ALA A 128 9.68 -36.60 -18.96
CA ALA A 128 9.32 -35.18 -18.99
C ALA A 128 7.81 -35.02 -18.92
N ASN A 129 7.32 -34.29 -17.95
CA ASN A 129 5.92 -33.94 -17.76
C ASN A 129 5.71 -32.43 -18.03
N ALA A 130 5.23 -32.09 -19.23
CA ALA A 130 4.98 -30.72 -19.63
C ALA A 130 3.68 -30.21 -18.99
N GLN A 131 3.76 -29.07 -18.33
CA GLN A 131 2.65 -28.37 -17.73
C GLN A 131 1.99 -27.45 -18.77
N ARG A 132 0.67 -27.24 -18.68
CA ARG A 132 -0.12 -26.43 -19.63
C ARG A 132 -0.22 -25.00 -19.15
N PHE A 133 0.22 -24.06 -19.98
CA PHE A 133 0.12 -22.64 -19.69
C PHE A 133 -1.35 -22.21 -19.49
N LYS A 134 -1.60 -21.32 -18.49
CA LYS A 134 -2.91 -20.87 -18.02
C LYS A 134 -3.77 -21.94 -17.30
N GLU A 135 -3.56 -23.23 -17.55
CA GLU A 135 -4.27 -24.30 -16.84
C GLU A 135 -3.50 -24.77 -15.60
N ASP A 136 -2.24 -25.12 -15.77
CA ASP A 136 -1.39 -25.72 -14.73
C ASP A 136 -0.44 -24.70 -14.11
N PHE A 137 -0.01 -23.71 -14.90
CA PHE A 137 0.84 -22.62 -14.45
C PHE A 137 0.60 -21.32 -15.21
N VAL A 138 1.09 -20.21 -14.63
CA VAL A 138 1.28 -18.93 -15.30
C VAL A 138 2.67 -18.40 -15.06
N MET A 139 3.19 -17.58 -15.98
CA MET A 139 4.45 -16.85 -15.84
C MET A 139 4.35 -15.50 -16.55
N GLY A 140 5.18 -14.53 -16.13
CA GLY A 140 5.39 -13.29 -16.88
C GLY A 140 6.63 -13.36 -17.73
N GLY A 141 6.84 -12.39 -18.62
CA GLY A 141 8.08 -12.21 -19.37
C GLY A 141 9.29 -11.92 -18.46
N ASP A 142 10.50 -11.99 -18.99
CA ASP A 142 11.70 -11.48 -18.31
C ASP A 142 11.80 -9.95 -18.49
N TYR A 143 12.31 -9.20 -17.50
CA TYR A 143 12.41 -7.74 -17.63
C TYR A 143 13.51 -7.26 -18.57
N VAL A 144 14.52 -8.08 -18.84
CA VAL A 144 15.72 -7.64 -19.60
C VAL A 144 16.03 -8.57 -20.77
N ARG A 145 15.81 -9.88 -20.59
CA ARG A 145 16.19 -10.87 -21.59
C ARG A 145 15.05 -11.18 -22.54
N PRO A 146 15.25 -11.09 -23.86
CA PRO A 146 14.23 -11.48 -24.83
C PRO A 146 13.95 -12.98 -24.85
N LYS A 147 14.88 -13.80 -24.32
CA LYS A 147 14.72 -15.25 -24.18
C LYS A 147 15.42 -15.73 -22.95
N THR A 148 14.74 -16.56 -22.16
CA THR A 148 15.34 -17.26 -21.01
C THR A 148 14.98 -18.72 -21.04
N GLU A 149 15.92 -19.55 -20.58
CA GLU A 149 15.73 -20.96 -20.30
C GLU A 149 16.60 -21.33 -19.11
N VAL A 150 16.06 -22.08 -18.17
CA VAL A 150 16.78 -22.63 -17.03
C VAL A 150 16.25 -24.00 -16.71
N THR A 151 17.17 -24.96 -16.48
CA THR A 151 16.85 -26.30 -15.99
C THR A 151 17.68 -26.55 -14.75
N ALA A 152 17.05 -26.88 -13.64
CA ALA A 152 17.73 -27.17 -12.38
C ALA A 152 16.84 -28.00 -11.44
N GLU A 153 17.49 -28.61 -10.42
CA GLU A 153 16.80 -29.24 -9.31
C GLU A 153 15.87 -28.26 -8.60
N VAL A 154 14.73 -28.77 -8.12
CA VAL A 154 13.77 -27.99 -7.34
C VAL A 154 13.89 -28.31 -5.86
N VAL A 155 14.02 -27.26 -5.05
CA VAL A 155 14.02 -27.34 -3.59
C VAL A 155 12.82 -26.58 -3.05
N PHE A 156 12.01 -27.23 -2.22
CA PHE A 156 10.97 -26.55 -1.46
C PHE A 156 11.59 -25.88 -0.24
N ALA A 157 11.25 -24.61 -0.02
CA ALA A 157 11.71 -23.79 1.10
C ALA A 157 10.53 -23.02 1.74
N GLY A 158 9.52 -23.75 2.23
CA GLY A 158 8.40 -23.16 3.00
C GLY A 158 7.83 -21.89 2.39
N PHE A 159 7.86 -20.80 3.16
CA PHE A 159 7.52 -19.46 2.68
C PHE A 159 8.72 -18.73 2.02
N GLY A 160 9.90 -19.32 2.00
CA GLY A 160 11.12 -18.64 1.52
C GLY A 160 11.58 -17.52 2.46
N VAL A 161 11.39 -17.67 3.76
CA VAL A 161 11.66 -16.66 4.77
C VAL A 161 12.89 -17.05 5.61
N HIS A 162 13.75 -16.06 5.87
CA HIS A 162 14.81 -16.12 6.85
C HIS A 162 14.66 -14.92 7.81
N ALA A 163 14.19 -15.19 9.02
CA ALA A 163 13.93 -14.22 10.08
C ALA A 163 14.59 -14.67 11.39
N PRO A 164 15.94 -14.53 11.50
CA PRO A 164 16.69 -15.02 12.66
C PRO A 164 16.27 -14.32 13.96
N GLU A 165 15.81 -13.10 13.91
CA GLU A 165 15.26 -12.34 15.04
C GLU A 165 13.98 -12.99 15.61
N LEU A 166 13.22 -13.72 14.78
CA LEU A 166 12.07 -14.51 15.17
C LEU A 166 12.38 -16.00 15.39
N GLY A 167 13.66 -16.39 15.27
CA GLY A 167 14.09 -17.79 15.38
C GLY A 167 13.53 -18.66 14.24
N TYR A 168 13.29 -18.10 13.05
CA TYR A 168 12.67 -18.77 11.93
C TYR A 168 13.57 -18.76 10.68
N SER A 169 13.69 -19.92 10.01
CA SER A 169 14.32 -20.00 8.69
C SER A 169 13.80 -21.17 7.88
N ASP A 170 13.27 -20.92 6.69
CA ASP A 170 12.90 -21.96 5.72
C ASP A 170 14.10 -22.49 4.92
N TYR A 171 15.28 -21.90 5.10
CA TYR A 171 16.49 -22.32 4.38
C TYR A 171 17.42 -23.19 5.22
N ASP A 172 17.09 -23.48 6.47
CA ASP A 172 17.91 -24.32 7.34
C ASP A 172 17.90 -25.77 6.85
N GLY A 173 19.09 -26.32 6.66
CA GLY A 173 19.29 -27.71 6.26
C GLY A 173 19.11 -28.02 4.78
N VAL A 174 18.85 -27.00 3.92
CA VAL A 174 18.80 -27.15 2.47
C VAL A 174 19.81 -26.24 1.77
N ASP A 175 20.34 -26.74 0.67
CA ASP A 175 21.18 -25.98 -0.25
C ASP A 175 20.37 -25.60 -1.49
N VAL A 176 20.32 -24.32 -1.83
CA VAL A 176 19.58 -23.77 -2.97
C VAL A 176 20.49 -23.13 -4.03
N ASP A 177 21.83 -23.20 -3.85
CA ASP A 177 22.77 -22.66 -4.80
C ASP A 177 22.66 -23.38 -6.16
N GLY A 178 22.46 -22.61 -7.21
CA GLY A 178 22.23 -23.08 -8.57
C GLY A 178 20.90 -23.82 -8.79
N LYS A 179 19.93 -23.69 -7.88
CA LYS A 179 18.65 -24.42 -7.93
C LYS A 179 17.45 -23.51 -8.14
N ILE A 180 16.31 -24.13 -8.42
CA ILE A 180 15.00 -23.48 -8.45
C ILE A 180 14.36 -23.66 -7.07
N VAL A 181 13.92 -22.55 -6.45
CA VAL A 181 13.25 -22.60 -5.16
C VAL A 181 11.74 -22.59 -5.37
N ALA A 182 11.05 -23.60 -4.82
CA ALA A 182 9.60 -23.64 -4.71
C ALA A 182 9.20 -23.09 -3.33
N LEU A 183 8.32 -22.10 -3.28
CA LEU A 183 7.92 -21.42 -2.04
C LEU A 183 6.47 -20.97 -2.04
N PHE A 184 5.85 -20.87 -0.86
CA PHE A 184 4.53 -20.28 -0.69
C PHE A 184 4.57 -18.75 -0.72
N GLY A 185 3.48 -18.14 -1.22
CA GLY A 185 3.16 -16.74 -0.98
C GLY A 185 2.88 -16.47 0.51
N GLY A 186 2.93 -15.19 0.92
CA GLY A 186 2.70 -14.82 2.31
C GLY A 186 3.87 -15.12 3.25
N ALA A 187 3.62 -15.13 4.55
CA ALA A 187 4.56 -15.46 5.61
C ALA A 187 3.81 -16.17 6.77
N PRO A 188 4.52 -16.82 7.72
CA PRO A 188 3.87 -17.53 8.83
C PRO A 188 2.86 -16.66 9.57
N ALA A 189 1.65 -17.19 9.79
CA ALA A 189 0.59 -16.49 10.54
C ALA A 189 0.95 -16.25 12.01
N THR A 190 1.97 -16.93 12.52
CA THR A 190 2.50 -16.78 13.86
C THR A 190 3.43 -15.57 14.03
N PHE A 191 3.86 -14.95 12.94
CA PHE A 191 4.70 -13.75 13.00
C PHE A 191 3.91 -12.56 13.51
N PRO A 192 4.56 -11.62 14.22
CA PRO A 192 3.98 -10.33 14.50
C PRO A 192 3.56 -9.63 13.18
N HIS A 193 2.62 -8.71 13.28
CA HIS A 193 1.96 -8.12 12.10
C HIS A 193 2.96 -7.49 11.10
N ASN A 194 3.90 -6.70 11.60
CA ASN A 194 4.83 -5.93 10.78
C ASN A 194 5.84 -6.83 10.07
N GLU A 195 6.44 -7.76 10.79
CA GLU A 195 7.35 -8.76 10.26
C GLU A 195 6.64 -9.65 9.24
N ARG A 196 5.41 -10.06 9.56
CA ARG A 196 4.59 -10.82 8.62
C ARG A 196 4.35 -10.05 7.34
N ALA A 197 4.01 -8.76 7.42
CA ALA A 197 3.83 -7.90 6.25
C ALA A 197 5.12 -7.85 5.42
N TYR A 198 6.25 -7.52 6.03
CA TYR A 198 7.53 -7.45 5.34
C TYR A 198 7.94 -8.77 4.68
N TYR A 199 7.90 -9.88 5.42
CA TYR A 199 8.30 -11.21 4.91
C TYR A 199 7.30 -11.80 3.92
N SER A 200 6.09 -11.25 3.80
CA SER A 200 5.14 -11.59 2.74
C SER A 200 5.53 -11.01 1.38
N SER A 201 6.39 -9.99 1.34
CA SER A 201 6.82 -9.32 0.11
C SER A 201 7.55 -10.27 -0.83
N SER A 202 7.12 -10.31 -2.10
CA SER A 202 7.80 -11.07 -3.15
C SER A 202 9.23 -10.56 -3.39
N LEU A 203 9.47 -9.26 -3.18
CA LEU A 203 10.79 -8.66 -3.28
C LEU A 203 11.74 -9.23 -2.22
N ALA A 204 11.33 -9.21 -0.94
CA ALA A 204 12.13 -9.76 0.16
C ALA A 204 12.46 -11.25 -0.03
N LYS A 205 11.48 -12.03 -0.54
CA LYS A 205 11.70 -13.46 -0.84
C LYS A 205 12.68 -13.67 -2.00
N SER A 206 12.58 -12.84 -3.04
CA SER A 206 13.49 -12.90 -4.19
C SER A 206 14.92 -12.52 -3.77
N GLU A 207 15.08 -11.46 -2.98
CA GLU A 207 16.36 -11.04 -2.41
C GLU A 207 17.01 -12.16 -1.59
N GLU A 208 16.25 -12.78 -0.69
CA GLU A 208 16.75 -13.86 0.15
C GLU A 208 17.14 -15.09 -0.68
N ALA A 209 16.29 -15.53 -1.62
CA ALA A 209 16.60 -16.66 -2.49
C ALA A 209 17.86 -16.42 -3.34
N VAL A 210 17.98 -15.24 -3.94
CA VAL A 210 19.15 -14.84 -4.75
C VAL A 210 20.40 -14.74 -3.91
N SER A 211 20.33 -14.18 -2.71
CA SER A 211 21.48 -14.10 -1.80
C SER A 211 22.05 -15.49 -1.46
N ARG A 212 21.26 -16.54 -1.61
CA ARG A 212 21.62 -17.95 -1.41
C ARG A 212 21.95 -18.70 -2.70
N GLY A 213 22.00 -18.00 -3.84
CA GLY A 213 22.39 -18.55 -5.13
C GLY A 213 21.25 -19.19 -5.93
N ALA A 214 19.98 -18.99 -5.57
CA ALA A 214 18.86 -19.49 -6.37
C ALA A 214 18.84 -18.87 -7.77
N ILE A 215 18.49 -19.68 -8.78
CA ILE A 215 18.46 -19.28 -10.20
C ILE A 215 17.08 -19.29 -10.83
N GLY A 216 16.05 -19.64 -10.05
CA GLY A 216 14.65 -19.61 -10.47
C GLY A 216 13.72 -19.76 -9.27
N LEU A 217 12.45 -19.34 -9.44
CA LEU A 217 11.42 -19.40 -8.41
C LEU A 217 10.16 -20.06 -8.95
N ILE A 218 9.55 -20.96 -8.17
CA ILE A 218 8.21 -21.49 -8.41
C ILE A 218 7.33 -21.10 -7.20
N SER A 219 6.35 -20.23 -7.44
CA SER A 219 5.40 -19.83 -6.42
C SER A 219 4.28 -20.86 -6.29
N LEU A 220 4.12 -21.37 -5.09
CA LEU A 220 3.06 -22.28 -4.68
C LEU A 220 1.94 -21.51 -4.00
N ARG A 221 0.73 -22.04 -4.01
CA ARG A 221 -0.44 -21.43 -3.39
C ARG A 221 -0.71 -22.07 -2.02
N SER A 222 -0.56 -21.28 -0.95
CA SER A 222 -0.99 -21.68 0.39
C SER A 222 -2.53 -21.84 0.44
N ARG A 223 -3.07 -22.47 1.49
CA ARG A 223 -4.54 -22.55 1.67
C ARG A 223 -5.20 -21.17 1.76
N VAL A 224 -4.52 -20.20 2.35
CA VAL A 224 -4.98 -18.79 2.39
C VAL A 224 -5.07 -18.22 0.98
N ASP A 225 -4.04 -18.41 0.15
CA ASP A 225 -4.04 -17.93 -1.25
C ASP A 225 -5.14 -18.59 -2.08
N GLN A 226 -5.37 -19.90 -1.86
CA GLN A 226 -6.43 -20.64 -2.55
C GLN A 226 -7.84 -20.12 -2.21
N GLN A 227 -8.06 -19.74 -0.96
CA GLN A 227 -9.33 -19.16 -0.51
C GLN A 227 -9.51 -17.72 -1.01
N ARG A 228 -8.43 -16.95 -1.06
CA ARG A 228 -8.45 -15.52 -1.39
C ARG A 228 -8.64 -15.26 -2.89
N TYR A 229 -7.92 -16.00 -3.74
CA TYR A 229 -7.94 -15.80 -5.18
C TYR A 229 -8.23 -17.10 -5.93
N SER A 230 -9.23 -17.09 -6.80
CA SER A 230 -9.44 -18.20 -7.73
C SER A 230 -8.28 -18.30 -8.74
N TRP A 231 -8.03 -19.50 -9.27
CA TRP A 231 -7.01 -19.69 -10.32
C TRP A 231 -7.29 -18.82 -11.55
N LYS A 232 -8.56 -18.67 -11.92
CA LYS A 232 -8.97 -17.78 -13.01
C LYS A 232 -8.50 -16.34 -12.78
N ARG A 233 -8.67 -15.81 -11.56
CA ARG A 233 -8.25 -14.43 -11.22
C ARG A 233 -6.71 -14.29 -11.28
N ILE A 234 -5.96 -15.28 -10.78
CA ILE A 234 -4.50 -15.29 -10.89
C ILE A 234 -4.05 -15.29 -12.35
N THR A 235 -4.68 -16.11 -13.18
CA THR A 235 -4.40 -16.17 -14.63
C THR A 235 -4.64 -14.81 -15.29
N GLN A 236 -5.77 -14.18 -15.02
CA GLN A 236 -6.11 -12.85 -15.55
C GLN A 236 -5.06 -11.80 -15.13
N PHE A 237 -4.66 -11.77 -13.87
CA PHE A 237 -3.62 -10.87 -13.40
C PHE A 237 -2.26 -11.11 -14.07
N ALA A 238 -1.87 -12.37 -14.20
CA ALA A 238 -0.55 -12.72 -14.74
C ALA A 238 -0.40 -12.50 -16.25
N THR A 239 -1.53 -12.51 -17.01
CA THR A 239 -1.51 -12.49 -18.48
C THR A 239 -2.36 -11.38 -19.09
N GLY A 240 -3.15 -10.66 -18.29
CA GLY A 240 -4.10 -9.65 -18.80
C GLY A 240 -3.43 -8.36 -19.29
N GLN A 241 -2.25 -8.05 -18.77
CA GLN A 241 -1.55 -6.80 -19.05
C GLN A 241 -0.02 -7.01 -19.10
N PRO A 242 0.74 -6.21 -19.88
CA PRO A 242 2.20 -6.24 -19.82
C PRO A 242 2.72 -5.95 -18.41
N GLY A 243 3.75 -6.68 -17.97
CA GLY A 243 4.45 -6.34 -16.74
C GLY A 243 5.30 -5.10 -16.94
N MET A 244 5.46 -4.26 -15.93
CA MET A 244 6.24 -3.03 -16.00
C MET A 244 7.22 -2.93 -14.83
N THR A 245 8.33 -2.20 -15.03
CA THR A 245 9.24 -1.77 -13.98
C THR A 245 9.90 -0.46 -14.39
N TRP A 246 10.35 0.33 -13.43
CA TRP A 246 11.13 1.53 -13.74
C TRP A 246 12.60 1.19 -13.98
N ILE A 247 13.29 2.08 -14.72
CA ILE A 247 14.70 1.95 -15.07
C ILE A 247 15.48 3.00 -14.28
N ASN A 248 16.50 2.56 -13.54
CA ASN A 248 17.34 3.47 -12.78
C ASN A 248 18.30 4.27 -13.67
N LEU A 249 18.97 5.27 -13.09
CA LEU A 249 19.90 6.15 -13.81
C LEU A 249 21.10 5.42 -14.45
N SER A 250 21.36 4.17 -14.08
CA SER A 250 22.38 3.31 -14.72
C SER A 250 21.81 2.40 -15.83
N GLY A 251 20.53 2.57 -16.19
CA GLY A 251 19.86 1.80 -17.24
C GLY A 251 19.44 0.39 -16.81
N ARG A 252 19.41 0.10 -15.50
CA ARG A 252 18.96 -1.21 -14.97
C ARG A 252 17.53 -1.15 -14.49
N ALA A 253 16.79 -2.20 -14.80
CA ALA A 253 15.43 -2.41 -14.28
C ALA A 253 15.46 -2.52 -12.74
N ALA A 254 14.57 -1.79 -12.08
CA ALA A 254 14.41 -1.85 -10.63
C ALA A 254 13.78 -3.18 -10.21
N ASN A 255 14.09 -3.61 -9.00
CA ASN A 255 13.53 -4.84 -8.41
C ASN A 255 13.74 -6.09 -9.30
N TYR A 256 14.75 -6.05 -10.19
CA TYR A 256 15.12 -7.13 -11.08
C TYR A 256 16.37 -7.85 -10.59
N PHE A 257 16.26 -9.16 -10.50
CA PHE A 257 17.35 -10.05 -10.10
C PHE A 257 17.86 -10.82 -11.31
N PRO A 258 19.01 -10.43 -11.89
CA PRO A 258 19.54 -11.08 -13.09
C PRO A 258 19.94 -12.55 -12.87
N GLU A 259 20.09 -12.99 -11.64
CA GLU A 259 20.36 -14.37 -11.26
C GLU A 259 19.13 -15.26 -11.52
N LEU A 260 17.91 -14.74 -11.32
CA LEU A 260 16.67 -15.48 -11.56
C LEU A 260 16.37 -15.53 -13.06
N ARG A 261 16.54 -16.72 -13.65
CA ARG A 261 16.35 -16.96 -15.08
C ARG A 261 14.95 -17.51 -15.41
N GLY A 262 14.19 -17.93 -14.41
CA GLY A 262 12.86 -18.45 -14.57
C GLY A 262 11.99 -18.18 -13.35
N GLY A 263 10.70 -17.97 -13.59
CA GLY A 263 9.71 -17.85 -12.52
C GLY A 263 8.33 -18.25 -13.01
N ALA A 264 7.58 -19.00 -12.19
CA ALA A 264 6.22 -19.41 -12.48
C ALA A 264 5.37 -19.44 -11.21
N ILE A 265 4.06 -19.27 -11.36
CA ILE A 265 3.08 -19.60 -10.32
C ILE A 265 2.36 -20.85 -10.79
N VAL A 266 2.26 -21.86 -9.94
CA VAL A 266 1.60 -23.12 -10.29
C VAL A 266 0.25 -23.27 -9.57
N ASN A 267 -0.71 -23.95 -10.23
CA ASN A 267 -1.96 -24.33 -9.59
C ASN A 267 -1.76 -25.51 -8.63
N VAL A 268 -2.81 -25.88 -7.89
CA VAL A 268 -2.75 -26.97 -6.91
C VAL A 268 -2.40 -28.33 -7.54
N PRO A 269 -3.05 -28.79 -8.63
CA PRO A 269 -2.69 -30.06 -9.26
C PRO A 269 -1.22 -30.10 -9.74
N SER A 270 -0.70 -29.01 -10.28
CA SER A 270 0.71 -28.95 -10.69
C SER A 270 1.67 -28.94 -9.48
N ALA A 271 1.28 -28.34 -8.37
CA ALA A 271 2.03 -28.41 -7.12
C ALA A 271 2.05 -29.85 -6.56
N GLU A 272 0.93 -30.57 -6.56
CA GLU A 272 0.85 -31.98 -6.17
C GLU A 272 1.76 -32.86 -7.04
N ASP A 273 1.78 -32.60 -8.35
CA ASP A 273 2.68 -33.33 -9.28
C ASP A 273 4.15 -33.02 -8.96
N LEU A 274 4.51 -31.77 -8.71
CA LEU A 274 5.84 -31.33 -8.30
C LEU A 274 6.33 -32.05 -7.02
N PHE A 275 5.44 -32.33 -6.08
CA PHE A 275 5.74 -33.05 -4.83
C PHE A 275 5.65 -34.57 -4.93
N SER A 276 5.26 -35.14 -6.08
CA SER A 276 4.97 -36.58 -6.23
C SER A 276 6.13 -37.51 -5.91
N ARG A 277 7.39 -37.05 -5.95
CA ARG A 277 8.62 -37.77 -5.61
C ARG A 277 9.33 -37.23 -4.38
N SER A 278 8.79 -36.19 -3.79
CA SER A 278 9.31 -35.62 -2.56
C SER A 278 9.18 -36.59 -1.37
N PRO A 279 10.07 -36.51 -0.38
CA PRO A 279 9.90 -37.23 0.89
C PRO A 279 8.69 -36.77 1.72
N ILE A 280 8.10 -35.64 1.38
CA ILE A 280 6.87 -35.11 1.98
C ILE A 280 5.81 -34.90 0.90
N SER A 281 4.55 -34.96 1.24
CA SER A 281 3.44 -34.60 0.34
C SER A 281 3.25 -33.08 0.26
N PHE A 282 2.54 -32.61 -0.77
CA PHE A 282 2.11 -31.20 -0.83
C PHE A 282 1.19 -30.82 0.33
N GLU A 283 0.36 -31.78 0.80
CA GLU A 283 -0.51 -31.59 1.97
C GLU A 283 0.31 -31.42 3.26
N ASP A 284 1.40 -32.19 3.47
CA ASP A 284 2.31 -32.00 4.62
C ASP A 284 2.94 -30.58 4.59
N ALA A 285 3.29 -30.08 3.38
CA ALA A 285 3.81 -28.73 3.22
C ALA A 285 2.78 -27.64 3.55
N LEU A 286 1.51 -27.86 3.15
CA LEU A 286 0.40 -26.97 3.52
C LEU A 286 0.12 -26.98 5.03
N ASP A 287 0.17 -28.15 5.67
CA ASP A 287 -0.02 -28.28 7.12
C ASP A 287 1.09 -27.55 7.90
N ALA A 288 2.34 -27.67 7.45
CA ALA A 288 3.46 -26.94 8.04
C ALA A 288 3.30 -25.42 7.87
N ALA A 289 2.85 -24.96 6.70
CA ALA A 289 2.60 -23.55 6.44
C ALA A 289 1.49 -23.00 7.36
N ASP A 290 0.38 -23.72 7.52
CA ASP A 290 -0.71 -23.34 8.41
C ASP A 290 -0.27 -23.32 9.89
N ALA A 291 0.62 -24.23 10.28
CA ALA A 291 1.21 -24.28 11.61
C ALA A 291 2.28 -23.19 11.85
N GLY A 292 2.73 -22.50 10.79
CA GLY A 292 3.86 -21.57 10.87
C GLY A 292 5.18 -22.22 11.22
N THR A 293 5.35 -23.49 10.85
CA THR A 293 6.55 -24.29 11.13
C THR A 293 7.45 -24.32 9.90
N PRO A 294 8.76 -24.02 10.02
CA PRO A 294 9.69 -24.11 8.91
C PRO A 294 9.72 -25.53 8.35
N MET A 295 9.64 -25.66 7.03
CA MET A 295 9.75 -26.94 6.34
C MET A 295 10.44 -26.75 5.01
N SER A 296 11.53 -27.50 4.79
CA SER A 296 12.28 -27.43 3.54
C SER A 296 12.80 -28.82 3.15
N THR A 297 12.84 -29.11 1.85
CA THR A 297 13.34 -30.38 1.33
C THR A 297 13.62 -30.29 -0.17
N PRO A 298 14.64 -31.02 -0.69
CA PRO A 298 14.73 -31.32 -2.13
C PRO A 298 13.50 -32.10 -2.59
N LEU A 299 12.91 -31.71 -3.73
CA LEU A 299 11.70 -32.39 -4.23
C LEU A 299 12.00 -33.64 -5.09
N GLY A 300 13.27 -33.86 -5.46
CA GLY A 300 13.67 -34.98 -6.32
C GLY A 300 13.22 -34.82 -7.78
N VAL A 301 12.99 -33.58 -8.20
CA VAL A 301 12.53 -33.17 -9.52
C VAL A 301 13.47 -32.11 -10.06
N GLU A 302 13.80 -32.16 -11.34
CA GLU A 302 14.33 -31.02 -12.08
C GLU A 302 13.17 -30.30 -12.80
N ALA A 303 13.21 -28.97 -12.86
CA ALA A 303 12.24 -28.21 -13.64
C ALA A 303 12.95 -27.41 -14.74
N THR A 304 12.37 -27.40 -15.95
CA THR A 304 12.72 -26.48 -17.03
C THR A 304 11.69 -25.37 -17.11
N LEU A 305 12.14 -24.14 -16.99
CA LEU A 305 11.38 -22.91 -17.21
C LEU A 305 11.96 -22.19 -18.42
N ALA A 306 11.13 -21.94 -19.46
CA ALA A 306 11.56 -21.18 -20.63
C ALA A 306 10.48 -20.21 -21.09
N ARG A 307 10.90 -19.07 -21.69
CA ARG A 307 10.01 -18.05 -22.22
C ARG A 307 10.72 -17.14 -23.22
N GLU A 308 9.95 -16.54 -24.11
CA GLU A 308 10.35 -15.41 -24.94
C GLU A 308 9.55 -14.16 -24.53
N THR A 309 10.16 -12.98 -24.67
CA THR A 309 9.62 -11.72 -24.16
C THR A 309 9.88 -10.61 -25.16
N GLU A 310 8.84 -9.84 -25.45
CA GLU A 310 8.96 -8.55 -26.12
C GLU A 310 9.11 -7.42 -25.10
N HIS A 311 9.96 -6.44 -25.41
CA HIS A 311 10.24 -5.30 -24.56
C HIS A 311 9.92 -4.00 -25.25
N GLU A 312 9.34 -3.06 -24.50
CA GLU A 312 9.08 -1.71 -24.95
C GLU A 312 9.54 -0.72 -23.89
N SER A 313 10.27 0.32 -24.32
CA SER A 313 10.61 1.45 -23.44
C SER A 313 9.54 2.51 -23.56
N ILE A 314 8.89 2.82 -22.44
CA ILE A 314 7.85 3.84 -22.34
C ILE A 314 8.19 4.81 -21.22
N SER A 315 7.43 5.90 -21.09
CA SER A 315 7.52 6.83 -19.97
C SER A 315 6.13 7.19 -19.51
N SER A 316 5.96 7.39 -18.21
CA SER A 316 4.71 7.87 -17.62
C SER A 316 5.05 8.82 -16.47
N PRO A 317 4.48 10.04 -16.39
CA PRO A 317 4.92 11.01 -15.41
C PRO A 317 4.24 10.85 -14.06
N ASN A 318 4.99 11.10 -12.98
CA ASN A 318 4.41 11.62 -11.73
C ASN A 318 4.11 13.11 -11.92
N VAL A 319 3.02 13.61 -11.33
CA VAL A 319 2.69 15.05 -11.30
C VAL A 319 3.06 15.59 -9.92
N VAL A 320 3.85 16.64 -9.86
CA VAL A 320 4.39 17.18 -8.59
C VAL A 320 4.09 18.68 -8.48
N GLY A 321 3.39 19.06 -7.40
CA GLY A 321 3.15 20.45 -7.05
C GLY A 321 3.63 20.76 -5.64
N ILE A 322 4.12 21.95 -5.40
CA ILE A 322 4.68 22.39 -4.12
C ILE A 322 3.96 23.65 -3.62
N LEU A 323 3.54 23.62 -2.37
CA LEU A 323 3.25 24.80 -1.58
C LEU A 323 4.44 25.09 -0.68
N ARG A 324 5.11 26.23 -0.89
CA ARG A 324 6.25 26.64 -0.06
C ARG A 324 5.82 26.98 1.36
N GLY A 325 6.60 26.49 2.32
CA GLY A 325 6.44 26.81 3.72
C GLY A 325 6.79 28.26 4.07
N SER A 326 6.20 28.76 5.13
CA SER A 326 6.38 30.15 5.60
C SER A 326 7.58 30.33 6.53
N ASP A 327 8.06 29.29 7.18
CA ASP A 327 9.18 29.36 8.13
C ASP A 327 10.53 29.16 7.40
N PRO A 328 11.46 30.12 7.46
CA PRO A 328 12.73 30.02 6.74
C PRO A 328 13.63 28.88 7.20
N ASP A 329 13.45 28.36 8.42
CA ASP A 329 14.23 27.25 8.94
C ASP A 329 13.61 25.88 8.61
N LEU A 330 12.30 25.83 8.31
CA LEU A 330 11.54 24.62 8.06
C LEU A 330 11.03 24.49 6.61
N ALA A 331 11.06 25.54 5.81
CA ALA A 331 10.53 25.55 4.44
C ALA A 331 11.24 24.57 3.48
N ASP A 332 12.45 24.12 3.82
CA ASP A 332 13.17 23.09 3.07
C ASP A 332 12.86 21.66 3.55
N GLU A 333 11.93 21.49 4.48
CA GLU A 333 11.35 20.23 4.91
C GLU A 333 9.95 20.07 4.33
N TYR A 334 9.60 18.82 3.93
CA TYR A 334 8.40 18.57 3.15
C TYR A 334 7.50 17.51 3.77
N VAL A 335 6.24 17.83 3.96
CA VAL A 335 5.16 16.87 4.17
C VAL A 335 4.63 16.45 2.79
N VAL A 336 4.56 15.17 2.52
CA VAL A 336 4.25 14.63 1.19
C VAL A 336 2.85 14.03 1.18
N PHE A 337 1.95 14.55 0.36
CA PHE A 337 0.68 13.92 0.04
C PHE A 337 0.80 13.15 -1.27
N THR A 338 0.33 11.91 -1.28
CA THR A 338 0.35 11.05 -2.46
C THR A 338 -1.02 10.48 -2.76
N ALA A 339 -1.32 10.31 -4.05
CA ALA A 339 -2.41 9.47 -4.56
C ALA A 339 -1.99 8.93 -5.92
N HIS A 340 -2.22 7.66 -6.21
CA HIS A 340 -1.98 7.20 -7.56
C HIS A 340 -3.10 7.65 -8.50
N LEU A 341 -2.71 7.90 -9.75
CA LEU A 341 -3.59 8.44 -10.78
C LEU A 341 -3.95 7.40 -11.83
N ASP A 342 -3.11 6.39 -12.00
CA ASP A 342 -3.34 5.28 -12.93
C ASP A 342 -4.40 4.31 -12.41
N HIS A 343 -4.92 3.48 -13.33
CA HIS A 343 -5.71 2.30 -13.03
C HIS A 343 -5.51 1.25 -14.13
N VAL A 344 -6.34 0.21 -14.14
CA VAL A 344 -6.18 -0.99 -14.98
C VAL A 344 -6.26 -0.70 -16.48
N GLY A 345 -7.02 0.31 -16.92
CA GLY A 345 -7.17 0.65 -18.33
C GLY A 345 -8.32 -0.09 -19.00
N VAL A 346 -8.11 -0.51 -20.24
CA VAL A 346 -9.07 -1.32 -21.02
C VAL A 346 -8.67 -2.79 -20.92
N GLY A 347 -9.61 -3.65 -20.58
CA GLY A 347 -9.37 -5.07 -20.33
C GLY A 347 -10.43 -6.00 -20.92
N GLU A 348 -10.51 -7.23 -20.37
CA GLU A 348 -11.55 -8.19 -20.75
C GLU A 348 -12.95 -7.64 -20.43
N ALA A 349 -13.91 -7.90 -21.31
CA ALA A 349 -15.29 -7.45 -21.11
C ALA A 349 -15.96 -8.18 -19.93
N VAL A 350 -16.48 -7.42 -18.99
CA VAL A 350 -17.35 -7.89 -17.90
C VAL A 350 -18.74 -7.32 -18.13
N ASN A 351 -19.73 -8.18 -18.33
CA ASN A 351 -21.10 -7.78 -18.69
C ASN A 351 -21.20 -6.86 -19.94
N GLY A 352 -20.20 -6.92 -20.83
CA GLY A 352 -20.13 -6.12 -22.06
C GLY A 352 -19.36 -4.81 -21.91
N ASP A 353 -18.91 -4.45 -20.73
CA ASP A 353 -18.05 -3.30 -20.45
C ASP A 353 -16.59 -3.73 -20.40
N THR A 354 -15.70 -2.95 -21.03
CA THR A 354 -14.26 -3.19 -21.13
C THR A 354 -13.42 -2.11 -20.45
N ILE A 355 -14.03 -0.99 -20.01
CA ILE A 355 -13.33 0.13 -19.42
C ILE A 355 -13.32 -0.04 -17.89
N TYR A 356 -12.14 -0.18 -17.33
CA TYR A 356 -11.94 -0.24 -15.88
C TYR A 356 -11.70 1.17 -15.39
N ASN A 357 -12.79 1.88 -15.05
CA ASN A 357 -12.73 3.32 -14.76
C ASN A 357 -11.94 3.65 -13.49
N GLY A 358 -11.99 2.78 -12.48
CA GLY A 358 -11.29 3.00 -11.22
C GLY A 358 -11.75 4.28 -10.52
N MET A 359 -13.06 4.36 -10.23
CA MET A 359 -13.63 5.54 -9.57
C MET A 359 -13.14 5.65 -8.14
N TYR A 360 -13.28 4.58 -7.36
CA TYR A 360 -12.74 4.50 -6.01
C TYR A 360 -11.26 4.17 -5.99
N ASP A 361 -10.80 3.41 -6.99
CA ASP A 361 -9.42 2.96 -7.17
C ASP A 361 -8.77 3.57 -8.44
N ASN A 362 -8.18 4.79 -8.46
CA ASN A 362 -8.09 5.72 -7.34
C ASN A 362 -8.39 7.16 -7.81
N ALA A 363 -9.42 7.33 -8.69
CA ALA A 363 -9.85 8.67 -9.08
C ALA A 363 -10.36 9.48 -7.87
N MET A 364 -10.95 8.80 -6.85
CA MET A 364 -11.41 9.44 -5.63
C MET A 364 -10.24 9.98 -4.80
N GLY A 365 -9.18 9.20 -4.56
CA GLY A 365 -7.99 9.65 -3.83
C GLY A 365 -7.27 10.79 -4.55
N SER A 366 -7.13 10.69 -5.88
CA SER A 366 -6.58 11.78 -6.71
C SER A 366 -7.43 13.05 -6.65
N SER A 367 -8.77 12.93 -6.58
CA SER A 367 -9.67 14.08 -6.41
C SER A 367 -9.52 14.74 -5.03
N ILE A 368 -9.35 13.93 -3.99
CA ILE A 368 -9.09 14.39 -2.63
C ILE A 368 -7.71 15.06 -2.54
N LEU A 369 -6.70 14.55 -3.24
CA LEU A 369 -5.38 15.18 -3.33
C LEU A 369 -5.49 16.61 -3.85
N ILE A 370 -6.25 16.85 -4.91
CA ILE A 370 -6.48 18.17 -5.49
C ILE A 370 -7.22 19.10 -4.50
N GLU A 371 -8.26 18.60 -3.84
CA GLU A 371 -9.01 19.39 -2.86
C GLU A 371 -8.23 19.62 -1.54
N THR A 372 -7.34 18.68 -1.18
CA THR A 372 -6.37 18.89 -0.09
C THR A 372 -5.42 20.04 -0.44
N ALA A 373 -4.90 20.09 -1.66
CA ALA A 373 -4.08 21.21 -2.13
C ALA A 373 -4.88 22.53 -2.09
N ARG A 374 -6.15 22.52 -2.52
CA ARG A 374 -7.04 23.70 -2.43
C ARG A 374 -7.19 24.19 -1.01
N ALA A 375 -7.38 23.29 -0.05
CA ALA A 375 -7.51 23.66 1.36
C ALA A 375 -6.24 24.38 1.85
N PHE A 376 -5.07 23.86 1.57
CA PHE A 376 -3.81 24.46 1.99
C PHE A 376 -3.56 25.85 1.35
N VAL A 377 -3.82 26.02 0.05
CA VAL A 377 -3.65 27.33 -0.60
C VAL A 377 -4.72 28.34 -0.21
N SER A 378 -5.84 27.90 0.36
CA SER A 378 -6.90 28.78 0.86
C SER A 378 -6.60 29.34 2.26
N MET A 379 -5.58 28.82 2.93
CA MET A 379 -5.13 29.33 4.22
C MET A 379 -4.55 30.74 4.06
N PRO A 380 -4.83 31.67 5.01
CA PRO A 380 -4.27 33.03 4.97
C PRO A 380 -2.74 33.08 5.02
N GLU A 381 -2.13 32.07 5.62
CA GLU A 381 -0.69 31.88 5.75
C GLU A 381 -0.36 30.43 5.47
N ALA A 382 0.69 30.17 4.68
CA ALA A 382 1.17 28.83 4.44
C ALA A 382 1.70 28.20 5.74
N PRO A 383 1.59 26.86 5.94
CA PRO A 383 2.19 26.20 7.08
C PRO A 383 3.72 26.38 7.10
N LYS A 384 4.36 26.10 8.23
CA LYS A 384 5.80 26.31 8.40
C LYS A 384 6.63 25.49 7.44
N ARG A 385 6.37 24.17 7.35
CA ARG A 385 6.99 23.29 6.36
C ARG A 385 6.30 23.40 5.02
N SER A 386 7.04 23.12 3.97
CA SER A 386 6.48 22.98 2.63
C SER A 386 5.62 21.72 2.53
N ILE A 387 4.62 21.76 1.64
CA ILE A 387 3.79 20.62 1.31
C ILE A 387 4.03 20.22 -0.14
N ILE A 388 4.25 18.94 -0.39
CA ILE A 388 4.30 18.36 -1.75
C ILE A 388 3.01 17.58 -2.00
N PHE A 389 2.41 17.78 -3.16
CA PHE A 389 1.28 17.00 -3.68
C PHE A 389 1.75 16.24 -4.90
N ILE A 390 1.62 14.90 -4.85
CA ILE A 390 2.09 14.02 -5.92
C ILE A 390 0.96 13.12 -6.40
N ALA A 391 0.55 13.28 -7.67
CA ALA A 391 -0.24 12.26 -8.33
C ALA A 391 0.72 11.28 -9.02
N LEU A 392 0.68 10.03 -8.59
CA LEU A 392 1.66 9.00 -8.93
C LEU A 392 1.21 8.14 -10.11
N THR A 393 2.17 7.65 -10.88
CA THR A 393 1.95 6.70 -11.97
C THR A 393 2.33 5.28 -11.54
N GLY A 394 1.66 4.27 -12.11
CA GLY A 394 2.11 2.89 -12.03
C GLY A 394 2.01 2.22 -10.66
N GLU A 395 1.09 2.66 -9.83
CA GLU A 395 0.75 1.97 -8.58
C GLU A 395 0.29 0.54 -8.87
N GLU A 396 -0.66 0.40 -9.80
CA GLU A 396 -1.25 -0.86 -10.27
C GLU A 396 -0.26 -1.82 -10.94
N ARG A 397 0.93 -1.31 -11.24
CA ARG A 397 2.04 -2.07 -11.82
C ARG A 397 3.13 -2.40 -10.81
N GLY A 398 2.89 -2.17 -9.53
CA GLY A 398 3.77 -2.47 -8.41
C GLY A 398 4.47 -1.25 -7.82
N LEU A 399 3.71 -0.22 -7.48
CA LEU A 399 4.17 0.99 -6.78
C LEU A 399 5.29 1.73 -7.54
N ILE A 400 5.23 1.74 -8.87
CA ILE A 400 6.37 2.17 -9.72
C ILE A 400 6.70 3.64 -9.50
N GLY A 401 5.69 4.51 -9.57
CA GLY A 401 5.88 5.97 -9.50
C GLY A 401 6.35 6.42 -8.13
N SER A 402 5.78 5.85 -7.08
CA SER A 402 6.18 6.13 -5.70
C SER A 402 7.57 5.62 -5.39
N ASP A 403 7.92 4.40 -5.84
CA ASP A 403 9.24 3.82 -5.64
C ASP A 403 10.32 4.64 -6.38
N TYR A 404 10.02 5.07 -7.62
CA TYR A 404 10.92 5.96 -8.38
C TYR A 404 11.09 7.32 -7.68
N PHE A 405 9.99 7.98 -7.26
CA PHE A 405 10.07 9.25 -6.57
C PHE A 405 10.83 9.16 -5.24
N ALA A 406 10.58 8.11 -4.46
CA ALA A 406 11.25 7.89 -3.18
C ALA A 406 12.77 7.67 -3.34
N HIS A 407 13.20 7.08 -4.48
CA HIS A 407 14.62 6.89 -4.82
C HIS A 407 15.26 8.13 -5.46
N TYR A 408 14.52 8.85 -6.29
CA TYR A 408 14.97 10.02 -7.04
C TYR A 408 14.03 11.21 -6.84
N PRO A 409 13.87 11.70 -5.60
CA PRO A 409 12.97 12.82 -5.34
C PRO A 409 13.41 14.08 -6.08
N THR A 410 12.45 14.86 -6.53
CA THR A 410 12.68 16.19 -7.14
C THR A 410 13.02 17.28 -6.12
N VAL A 411 13.01 16.94 -4.84
CA VAL A 411 13.42 17.77 -3.70
C VAL A 411 14.67 17.19 -3.06
N PRO A 412 15.42 17.94 -2.20
CA PRO A 412 16.63 17.43 -1.58
C PRO A 412 16.42 16.10 -0.86
N SER A 413 17.35 15.16 -1.04
CA SER A 413 17.29 13.86 -0.35
C SER A 413 17.28 14.06 1.17
N GLY A 414 16.40 13.35 1.87
CA GLY A 414 16.23 13.44 3.33
C GLY A 414 15.42 14.67 3.81
N SER A 415 14.86 15.46 2.89
CA SER A 415 13.99 16.59 3.26
C SER A 415 12.52 16.20 3.46
N MET A 416 12.08 15.05 2.98
CA MET A 416 10.73 14.53 3.20
C MET A 416 10.62 14.03 4.66
N VAL A 417 9.66 14.56 5.42
CA VAL A 417 9.53 14.28 6.85
C VAL A 417 8.37 13.33 7.18
N ALA A 418 7.35 13.31 6.35
CA ALA A 418 6.21 12.38 6.47
C ALA A 418 5.56 12.18 5.11
N ASN A 419 4.94 11.02 4.90
CA ASN A 419 4.04 10.77 3.77
C ASN A 419 2.62 10.49 4.27
N ILE A 420 1.62 11.07 3.61
CA ILE A 420 0.19 10.86 3.82
C ILE A 420 -0.37 10.38 2.49
N ASN A 421 -0.73 9.10 2.43
CA ASN A 421 -1.22 8.48 1.20
C ASN A 421 -2.74 8.47 1.15
N LEU A 422 -3.29 8.73 -0.04
CA LEU A 422 -4.72 8.81 -0.32
C LEU A 422 -5.06 7.76 -1.38
N ASP A 423 -5.53 6.61 -0.92
CA ASP A 423 -5.82 5.49 -1.80
C ASP A 423 -7.12 4.81 -1.38
N MET A 424 -7.97 4.47 -2.34
CA MET A 424 -9.24 3.78 -2.17
C MET A 424 -10.10 4.26 -0.97
N PRO A 425 -10.36 5.57 -0.80
CA PRO A 425 -11.22 6.04 0.28
C PRO A 425 -12.68 5.74 -0.04
N LEU A 426 -13.20 4.61 0.47
CA LEU A 426 -14.53 4.09 0.17
C LEU A 426 -15.61 4.82 0.98
N PHE A 427 -16.39 5.69 0.35
CA PHE A 427 -17.50 6.43 0.97
C PHE A 427 -18.86 5.82 0.63
N LEU A 428 -19.01 4.52 0.79
CA LEU A 428 -20.22 3.77 0.45
C LEU A 428 -21.39 4.03 1.42
N TYR A 429 -21.13 4.62 2.58
CA TYR A 429 -22.09 4.87 3.66
C TYR A 429 -21.64 6.03 4.56
N PRO A 430 -22.52 6.54 5.43
CA PRO A 430 -22.15 7.51 6.46
C PRO A 430 -21.12 6.90 7.41
N LEU A 431 -19.85 7.35 7.34
CA LEU A 431 -18.77 6.82 8.16
C LEU A 431 -18.86 7.27 9.62
N ALA A 432 -18.63 6.35 10.56
CA ALA A 432 -18.45 6.62 11.99
C ALA A 432 -17.01 6.44 12.46
N ASP A 433 -16.20 5.70 11.70
CA ASP A 433 -14.84 5.37 12.07
C ASP A 433 -13.90 5.30 10.85
N MET A 434 -12.62 5.29 11.13
CA MET A 434 -11.53 5.19 10.15
C MET A 434 -10.46 4.23 10.63
N ILE A 435 -9.70 3.68 9.70
CA ILE A 435 -8.50 2.91 9.94
C ILE A 435 -7.32 3.75 9.41
N ALA A 436 -6.21 3.78 10.16
CA ALA A 436 -5.01 4.50 9.75
C ALA A 436 -3.82 3.55 9.79
N PHE A 437 -3.49 2.95 8.65
CA PHE A 437 -2.32 2.10 8.52
C PHE A 437 -1.05 2.94 8.67
N GLY A 438 -0.11 2.48 9.49
CA GLY A 438 1.15 3.16 9.75
C GLY A 438 1.13 4.16 10.90
N ALA A 439 -0.04 4.52 11.45
CA ALA A 439 -0.16 5.43 12.58
C ALA A 439 0.56 4.88 13.84
N GLU A 440 0.55 3.57 14.03
CA GLU A 440 1.16 2.88 15.16
C GLU A 440 2.69 2.85 15.12
N HIS A 441 3.32 3.13 13.96
CA HIS A 441 4.76 2.96 13.74
C HIS A 441 5.60 4.17 14.16
N SER A 442 4.98 5.33 14.31
CA SER A 442 5.72 6.58 14.49
C SER A 442 4.99 7.60 15.37
N SER A 443 5.64 8.73 15.62
CA SER A 443 5.03 9.87 16.30
C SER A 443 3.85 10.49 15.54
N LEU A 444 3.52 10.01 14.33
CA LEU A 444 2.31 10.39 13.61
C LEU A 444 1.03 9.86 14.28
N GLY A 445 1.10 8.77 15.05
CA GLY A 445 -0.07 8.15 15.67
C GLY A 445 -0.95 9.10 16.47
N PRO A 446 -0.44 9.81 17.49
CA PRO A 446 -1.22 10.80 18.23
C PRO A 446 -1.77 11.94 17.37
N VAL A 447 -1.05 12.35 16.32
CA VAL A 447 -1.49 13.40 15.38
C VAL A 447 -2.70 12.91 14.58
N VAL A 448 -2.64 11.69 14.08
CA VAL A 448 -3.74 11.05 13.34
C VAL A 448 -4.96 10.89 14.24
N GLU A 449 -4.79 10.35 15.45
CA GLU A 449 -5.88 10.15 16.41
C GLU A 449 -6.61 11.47 16.72
N ALA A 450 -5.87 12.54 16.99
CA ALA A 450 -6.44 13.86 17.24
C ALA A 450 -7.19 14.39 16.01
N ALA A 451 -6.59 14.32 14.81
CA ALA A 451 -7.17 14.86 13.59
C ALA A 451 -8.49 14.18 13.20
N ILE A 452 -8.57 12.85 13.30
CA ILE A 452 -9.80 12.12 12.97
C ILE A 452 -10.88 12.30 14.03
N ALA A 453 -10.51 12.45 15.31
CA ALA A 453 -11.44 12.75 16.39
C ALA A 453 -12.10 14.14 16.23
N GLU A 454 -11.34 15.15 15.79
CA GLU A 454 -11.84 16.48 15.46
C GLU A 454 -12.93 16.47 14.36
N GLU A 455 -12.83 15.53 13.42
CA GLU A 455 -13.83 15.31 12.38
C GLU A 455 -14.94 14.34 12.85
N GLY A 456 -14.94 13.93 14.13
CA GLY A 456 -15.97 13.10 14.75
C GLY A 456 -15.93 11.64 14.30
N PHE A 457 -14.77 11.14 13.90
CA PHE A 457 -14.54 9.71 13.64
C PHE A 457 -13.85 9.04 14.83
N ALA A 458 -14.10 7.73 15.00
CA ALA A 458 -13.28 6.89 15.85
C ALA A 458 -12.13 6.28 15.05
N LEU A 459 -10.96 6.12 15.68
CA LEU A 459 -9.86 5.36 15.09
C LEU A 459 -10.02 3.88 15.45
N LEU A 460 -10.04 3.00 14.44
CA LEU A 460 -10.05 1.55 14.61
C LEU A 460 -8.66 0.97 14.32
N PRO A 461 -8.28 -0.10 15.03
CA PRO A 461 -7.12 -0.90 14.64
C PRO A 461 -7.40 -1.61 13.31
N ASP A 462 -6.34 -2.04 12.62
CA ASP A 462 -6.46 -2.85 11.40
C ASP A 462 -7.34 -4.09 11.65
N PRO A 463 -8.51 -4.22 11.01
CA PRO A 463 -9.40 -5.37 11.19
C PRO A 463 -8.98 -6.59 10.36
N MET A 464 -8.01 -6.42 9.46
CA MET A 464 -7.56 -7.45 8.52
C MET A 464 -6.02 -7.53 8.43
N PRO A 465 -5.30 -7.74 9.56
CA PRO A 465 -3.85 -7.73 9.56
C PRO A 465 -3.22 -8.79 8.63
N GLN A 466 -3.98 -9.87 8.30
CA GLN A 466 -3.54 -10.87 7.33
C GLN A 466 -3.48 -10.34 5.89
N GLU A 467 -4.12 -9.22 5.59
CA GLU A 467 -4.11 -8.57 4.27
C GLU A 467 -2.83 -7.77 4.03
N THR A 468 -2.08 -7.46 5.08
CA THR A 468 -0.80 -6.73 5.03
C THR A 468 -0.91 -5.41 4.24
N ILE A 469 -2.02 -4.68 4.41
CA ILE A 469 -2.38 -3.51 3.57
C ILE A 469 -1.31 -2.42 3.65
N PHE A 470 -0.67 -2.23 4.81
CA PHE A 470 0.35 -1.20 5.00
C PHE A 470 1.50 -1.25 3.99
N ILE A 471 1.87 -2.43 3.48
CA ILE A 471 2.96 -2.58 2.50
C ILE A 471 2.47 -2.65 1.04
N ARG A 472 1.18 -2.42 0.77
CA ARG A 472 0.57 -2.71 -0.53
C ARG A 472 0.14 -1.47 -1.31
N SER A 473 0.41 -0.26 -0.82
CA SER A 473 0.17 0.98 -1.53
C SER A 473 1.36 1.93 -1.39
N ASP A 474 1.30 3.07 -2.04
CA ASP A 474 2.41 4.00 -2.33
C ASP A 474 3.20 4.47 -1.11
N GLN A 475 2.56 4.59 0.07
CA GLN A 475 3.27 4.97 1.30
C GLN A 475 4.44 4.05 1.62
N TYR A 476 4.38 2.78 1.22
CA TYR A 476 5.43 1.82 1.53
C TYR A 476 6.76 2.15 0.84
N SER A 477 6.71 2.74 -0.34
CA SER A 477 7.90 3.23 -1.05
C SER A 477 8.66 4.27 -0.24
N PHE A 478 7.95 5.18 0.44
CA PHE A 478 8.54 6.18 1.34
C PHE A 478 9.05 5.55 2.63
N VAL A 479 8.32 4.61 3.21
CA VAL A 479 8.74 3.83 4.39
C VAL A 479 10.07 3.14 4.13
N ARG A 480 10.26 2.52 2.97
CA ARG A 480 11.52 1.88 2.57
C ARG A 480 12.69 2.86 2.45
N GLN A 481 12.44 4.16 2.33
CA GLN A 481 13.46 5.22 2.36
C GLN A 481 13.59 5.88 3.75
N GLY A 482 12.93 5.33 4.77
CA GLY A 482 13.01 5.78 6.16
C GLY A 482 12.05 6.91 6.53
N VAL A 483 11.13 7.27 5.65
CA VAL A 483 10.12 8.32 5.89
C VAL A 483 8.91 7.72 6.60
N PRO A 484 8.53 8.18 7.80
CA PRO A 484 7.29 7.80 8.45
C PRO A 484 6.08 8.10 7.57
N ALA A 485 5.13 7.17 7.49
CA ALA A 485 4.00 7.32 6.60
C ALA A 485 2.70 6.83 7.23
N VAL A 486 1.59 7.44 6.80
CA VAL A 486 0.23 7.02 7.17
C VAL A 486 -0.65 6.91 5.93
N PHE A 487 -1.59 5.98 5.99
CA PHE A 487 -2.56 5.71 4.96
C PHE A 487 -3.94 5.52 5.61
N LEU A 488 -4.86 6.48 5.39
CA LEU A 488 -6.19 6.47 5.97
C LEU A 488 -7.18 5.83 5.01
N VAL A 489 -8.04 4.95 5.55
CA VAL A 489 -9.17 4.36 4.82
C VAL A 489 -10.45 4.43 5.65
N ALA A 490 -11.60 4.27 4.99
CA ALA A 490 -12.88 4.12 5.66
C ALA A 490 -12.88 2.93 6.62
N GLY A 491 -13.36 3.13 7.83
CA GLY A 491 -13.60 2.05 8.78
C GLY A 491 -14.86 1.25 8.43
N TYR A 492 -15.26 0.34 9.30
CA TYR A 492 -16.34 -0.60 9.03
C TYR A 492 -17.69 -0.21 9.64
N THR A 493 -17.72 0.84 10.47
CA THR A 493 -18.93 1.25 11.16
C THR A 493 -19.62 2.39 10.43
N SER A 494 -20.91 2.21 10.17
CA SER A 494 -21.79 3.30 9.74
C SER A 494 -22.36 4.05 10.93
N SER A 495 -22.50 5.37 10.81
CA SER A 495 -23.29 6.17 11.77
C SER A 495 -24.80 5.95 11.65
N ASP A 496 -25.25 5.32 10.56
CA ASP A 496 -26.62 4.81 10.41
C ASP A 496 -26.65 3.35 10.88
N PRO A 497 -27.37 3.02 11.98
CA PRO A 497 -27.42 1.67 12.54
C PRO A 497 -28.09 0.63 11.63
N GLU A 498 -28.84 1.06 10.62
CA GLU A 498 -29.47 0.16 9.65
C GLU A 498 -28.49 -0.30 8.54
N ILE A 499 -27.30 0.32 8.45
CA ILE A 499 -26.29 0.02 7.42
C ILE A 499 -25.17 -0.84 8.00
N ASN A 500 -24.96 -2.01 7.43
CA ASN A 500 -23.80 -2.83 7.72
C ASN A 500 -22.61 -2.39 6.83
N GLY A 501 -21.79 -1.46 7.35
CA GLY A 501 -20.65 -0.90 6.62
C GLY A 501 -19.62 -1.96 6.24
N GLN A 502 -19.32 -2.91 7.14
CA GLN A 502 -18.39 -4.00 6.86
C GLN A 502 -18.83 -4.86 5.67
N ALA A 503 -20.13 -5.19 5.58
CA ALA A 503 -20.63 -5.98 4.47
C ALA A 503 -20.57 -5.23 3.14
N LEU A 504 -20.80 -3.91 3.13
CA LEU A 504 -20.65 -3.08 1.94
C LEU A 504 -19.19 -2.96 1.53
N TRP A 505 -18.29 -2.72 2.46
CA TRP A 505 -16.86 -2.61 2.21
C TRP A 505 -16.29 -3.91 1.63
N GLN A 506 -16.57 -5.06 2.28
CA GLN A 506 -16.15 -6.37 1.77
C GLN A 506 -16.82 -6.71 0.44
N GLY A 507 -18.09 -6.31 0.26
CA GLY A 507 -18.83 -6.48 -0.98
C GLY A 507 -18.19 -5.73 -2.14
N PHE A 508 -17.69 -4.51 -1.91
CA PHE A 508 -16.95 -3.74 -2.90
C PHE A 508 -15.67 -4.47 -3.34
N LEU A 509 -14.84 -4.89 -2.39
CA LEU A 509 -13.61 -5.61 -2.71
C LEU A 509 -13.82 -6.91 -3.48
N GLN A 510 -14.92 -7.61 -3.21
CA GLN A 510 -15.21 -8.88 -3.87
C GLN A 510 -15.78 -8.73 -5.27
N LYS A 511 -16.51 -7.64 -5.54
CA LYS A 511 -17.33 -7.50 -6.75
C LYS A 511 -16.87 -6.39 -7.68
N HIS A 512 -16.38 -5.28 -7.12
CA HIS A 512 -16.11 -4.04 -7.87
C HIS A 512 -14.62 -3.72 -8.00
N TYR A 513 -13.80 -4.14 -7.04
CA TYR A 513 -12.37 -3.89 -7.04
C TYR A 513 -11.69 -4.50 -8.28
N HIS A 514 -11.05 -3.66 -9.09
CA HIS A 514 -10.47 -4.00 -10.40
C HIS A 514 -11.52 -4.63 -11.35
N GLN A 515 -12.71 -4.05 -11.37
CA GLN A 515 -13.78 -4.40 -12.30
C GLN A 515 -14.31 -3.13 -12.99
N PRO A 516 -14.91 -3.25 -14.21
CA PRO A 516 -15.44 -2.10 -14.91
C PRO A 516 -16.53 -1.34 -14.16
N ASP A 517 -17.25 -2.00 -13.26
CA ASP A 517 -18.32 -1.40 -12.47
C ASP A 517 -17.83 -0.64 -11.21
N ASP A 518 -16.50 -0.47 -11.02
CA ASP A 518 -15.95 0.62 -10.21
C ASP A 518 -15.97 1.92 -11.03
N ASP A 519 -17.16 2.44 -11.26
CA ASP A 519 -17.47 3.56 -12.13
C ASP A 519 -18.31 4.65 -11.43
N LEU A 520 -18.68 5.71 -12.16
CA LEU A 520 -19.45 6.84 -11.64
C LEU A 520 -20.90 6.49 -11.20
N ASN A 521 -21.34 5.25 -11.35
CA ASN A 521 -22.62 4.77 -10.82
C ASN A 521 -22.51 4.24 -9.38
N GLN A 522 -21.30 4.07 -8.84
CA GLN A 522 -21.14 3.69 -7.43
C GLN A 522 -21.64 4.79 -6.51
N PRO A 523 -22.28 4.44 -5.36
CA PRO A 523 -22.76 5.43 -4.40
C PRO A 523 -21.61 6.15 -3.73
N VAL A 524 -21.79 7.45 -3.43
CA VAL A 524 -20.85 8.26 -2.65
C VAL A 524 -21.58 8.99 -1.54
N HIS A 525 -21.17 8.79 -0.29
CA HIS A 525 -21.62 9.59 0.84
C HIS A 525 -20.73 10.83 0.98
N TRP A 526 -21.10 11.91 0.31
CA TRP A 526 -20.33 13.16 0.20
C TRP A 526 -19.93 13.78 1.54
N PRO A 527 -20.81 13.84 2.57
CA PRO A 527 -20.38 14.35 3.88
C PRO A 527 -19.23 13.57 4.52
N SER A 528 -19.12 12.24 4.25
CA SER A 528 -17.97 11.44 4.70
C SER A 528 -16.71 11.79 3.90
N ALA A 529 -16.83 12.02 2.58
CA ALA A 529 -15.70 12.44 1.75
C ALA A 529 -15.12 13.79 2.21
N GLU A 530 -15.97 14.77 2.50
CA GLU A 530 -15.52 16.07 3.03
C GLU A 530 -14.80 15.93 4.38
N ARG A 531 -15.37 15.17 5.32
CA ARG A 531 -14.78 14.96 6.64
C ARG A 531 -13.46 14.19 6.55
N PHE A 532 -13.37 13.20 5.67
CA PHE A 532 -12.14 12.47 5.38
C PHE A 532 -11.05 13.40 4.85
N THR A 533 -11.39 14.25 3.89
CA THR A 533 -10.46 15.25 3.33
C THR A 533 -9.98 16.20 4.42
N ARG A 534 -10.89 16.71 5.28
CA ARG A 534 -10.52 17.56 6.41
C ARG A 534 -9.59 16.87 7.39
N ALA A 535 -9.82 15.60 7.71
CA ALA A 535 -8.94 14.81 8.59
C ALA A 535 -7.50 14.74 8.03
N ASN A 536 -7.35 14.46 6.72
CA ASN A 536 -6.04 14.43 6.07
C ASN A 536 -5.36 15.82 6.05
N VAL A 537 -6.11 16.90 5.80
CA VAL A 537 -5.58 18.26 5.90
C VAL A 537 -5.10 18.58 7.31
N ARG A 538 -5.86 18.19 8.36
CA ARG A 538 -5.46 18.37 9.76
C ARG A 538 -4.17 17.64 10.10
N ILE A 539 -4.01 16.40 9.63
CA ILE A 539 -2.77 15.62 9.83
C ILE A 539 -1.60 16.36 9.19
N GLY A 540 -1.72 16.70 7.91
CA GLY A 540 -0.64 17.40 7.20
C GLY A 540 -0.29 18.74 7.79
N TYR A 541 -1.29 19.53 8.19
CA TYR A 541 -1.09 20.83 8.85
C TYR A 541 -0.39 20.68 10.19
N ALA A 542 -0.82 19.75 11.04
CA ALA A 542 -0.19 19.50 12.34
C ALA A 542 1.29 19.09 12.18
N VAL A 543 1.59 18.19 11.24
CA VAL A 543 2.98 17.81 10.93
C VAL A 543 3.79 18.98 10.37
N ALA A 544 3.18 19.82 9.54
CA ALA A 544 3.87 20.97 8.95
C ALA A 544 4.14 22.11 9.94
N GLU A 545 3.30 22.25 10.99
CA GLU A 545 3.45 23.25 12.05
C GLU A 545 4.38 22.82 13.19
N GLU A 546 4.56 21.51 13.40
CA GLU A 546 5.36 20.97 14.50
C GLU A 546 6.84 21.31 14.30
N ALA A 547 7.53 21.76 15.37
CA ALA A 547 8.95 22.11 15.28
C ALA A 547 9.85 20.88 15.04
N GLN A 548 9.46 19.71 15.56
CA GLN A 548 10.23 18.48 15.43
C GLN A 548 9.73 17.65 14.25
N ARG A 549 10.65 16.94 13.59
CA ARG A 549 10.30 15.96 12.56
C ARG A 549 9.58 14.77 13.20
N PRO A 550 8.63 14.14 12.52
CA PRO A 550 8.14 12.82 12.91
C PRO A 550 9.27 11.81 13.05
N THR A 551 9.17 10.96 14.06
CA THR A 551 10.17 9.92 14.37
C THR A 551 9.50 8.56 14.46
N TRP A 552 10.23 7.52 14.09
CA TRP A 552 9.82 6.14 14.34
C TRP A 552 9.75 5.87 15.84
N ASN A 553 8.80 5.05 16.27
CA ASN A 553 8.71 4.60 17.66
C ASN A 553 9.90 3.70 18.01
N GLU A 554 10.35 3.74 19.26
CA GLU A 554 11.42 2.87 19.75
C GLU A 554 11.01 1.39 19.61
N GLY A 555 11.84 0.57 18.97
CA GLY A 555 11.59 -0.85 18.73
C GLY A 555 10.60 -1.12 17.60
N ASP A 556 10.21 -0.12 16.82
CA ASP A 556 9.38 -0.35 15.65
C ASP A 556 10.17 -1.08 14.56
N PHE A 557 9.58 -2.15 14.03
CA PHE A 557 10.23 -3.01 13.04
C PHE A 557 10.65 -2.27 11.76
N PHE A 558 9.76 -1.43 11.20
CA PHE A 558 10.08 -0.67 9.98
C PHE A 558 11.07 0.45 10.27
N GLY A 559 10.96 1.07 11.45
CA GLY A 559 11.93 2.06 11.92
C GLY A 559 13.33 1.46 12.05
N GLU A 560 13.47 0.30 12.70
CA GLU A 560 14.77 -0.38 12.85
C GLU A 560 15.34 -0.84 11.50
N LYS A 561 14.47 -1.23 10.56
CA LYS A 561 14.89 -1.76 9.26
C LYS A 561 15.25 -0.68 8.25
N PHE A 562 14.55 0.45 8.24
CA PHE A 562 14.64 1.44 7.16
C PHE A 562 15.06 2.85 7.61
N ALA A 563 14.97 3.22 8.91
CA ALA A 563 15.47 4.51 9.35
C ALA A 563 17.00 4.60 9.09
N ARG A 564 17.43 5.75 8.56
CA ARG A 564 18.82 6.02 8.17
C ARG A 564 19.46 7.04 9.10
#